data_7c7c38d2f6a81b7f3de4e191d9b7cff5
#
_entry.id   7c7c38d2f6a81b7f3de4e191d9b7cff5
#
_cell.length_a   1.000
_cell.length_b   1.000
_cell.length_c   1.000
_cell.angle_alpha   90.00
_cell.angle_beta   90.00
_cell.angle_gamma   90.00
#
_symmetry.space_group_name_H-M   'P 1'
#
loop_
_entity.id
_entity.type
_entity.pdbx_description
1 polymer ?
#
loop_
_entity_poly.entity_id
_entity_poly.type
_entity_poly.pdbx_seq_one_letter_code
_entity_poly.pdbx_strand_id
1 'polypeptide(L)' 'MNRQLVQDIINAGNKAMNIVPVKYVIKTKDDKYYCYDGLYYDDNHVEFYDDYDDKISLYYEDIVGIRIGNR' A
#
# COMPACT_ATOMS: atom_id res chain seq x y z
N MET A 1 7.27 -6.82 6.84
CA MET A 1 7.37 -5.54 7.58
C MET A 1 6.48 -5.55 8.81
N ASN A 2 6.83 -4.72 9.79
CA ASN A 2 6.02 -4.55 10.99
C ASN A 2 4.61 -4.05 10.62
N ARG A 3 3.59 -4.73 11.13
CA ARG A 3 2.19 -4.43 10.83
C ARG A 3 1.80 -2.99 11.18
N GLN A 4 2.19 -2.52 12.37
CA GLN A 4 1.84 -1.18 12.81
C GLN A 4 2.45 -0.11 11.91
N LEU A 5 3.70 -0.30 11.51
CA LEU A 5 4.38 0.63 10.60
C LEU A 5 3.67 0.69 9.25
N VAL A 6 3.29 -0.46 8.70
CA VAL A 6 2.56 -0.52 7.42
C VAL A 6 1.21 0.19 7.55
N GLN A 7 0.46 -0.09 8.61
CA GLN A 7 -0.84 0.56 8.84
C GLN A 7 -0.71 2.07 8.99
N ASP A 8 0.33 2.54 9.68
CA ASP A 8 0.58 3.97 9.85
C ASP A 8 0.86 4.67 8.51
N ILE A 9 1.64 4.01 7.65
CA ILE A 9 1.93 4.54 6.32
C ILE A 9 0.66 4.58 5.47
N ILE A 10 -0.16 3.53 5.51
CA ILE A 10 -1.42 3.48 4.78
C ILE A 10 -2.38 4.57 5.25
N ASN A 11 -2.51 4.75 6.56
CA ASN A 11 -3.38 5.79 7.10
C ASN A 11 -2.93 7.18 6.66
N ALA A 12 -1.62 7.43 6.68
CA ALA A 12 -1.06 8.71 6.23
C ALA A 12 -1.30 8.93 4.73
N GLY A 13 -1.08 7.90 3.92
CA GLY A 13 -1.28 7.99 2.47
C GLY A 13 -2.73 8.17 2.07
N ASN A 14 -3.64 7.44 2.70
CA ASN A 14 -5.08 7.57 2.43
C ASN A 14 -5.57 8.98 2.79
N LYS A 15 -5.05 9.54 3.88
CA LYS A 15 -5.36 10.91 4.27
C LYS A 15 -4.80 11.92 3.28
N ALA A 16 -3.57 11.71 2.82
CA ALA A 16 -2.93 12.61 1.85
C ALA A 16 -3.65 12.61 0.51
N MET A 17 -4.24 11.49 0.09
CA MET A 17 -4.99 11.38 -1.17
C MET A 17 -6.20 12.30 -1.24
N ASN A 18 -6.72 12.73 -0.09
CA ASN A 18 -7.83 13.70 -0.04
C ASN A 18 -7.39 15.13 -0.33
N ILE A 19 -6.07 15.37 -0.35
CA ILE A 19 -5.51 16.72 -0.47
C ILE A 19 -4.68 16.86 -1.75
N VAL A 20 -3.83 15.86 -2.05
CA VAL A 20 -2.90 15.88 -3.17
C VAL A 20 -2.89 14.52 -3.87
N PRO A 21 -2.58 14.47 -5.19
CA PRO A 21 -2.46 13.21 -5.89
C PRO A 21 -1.17 12.50 -5.49
N VAL A 22 -1.32 11.38 -4.80
CA VAL A 22 -0.21 10.52 -4.38
C VAL A 22 -0.45 9.09 -4.84
N LYS A 23 0.59 8.28 -4.78
CA LYS A 23 0.51 6.84 -5.05
C LYS A 23 1.25 6.10 -3.95
N TYR A 24 0.92 4.83 -3.81
CA TYR A 24 1.72 3.90 -3.02
C TYR A 24 2.62 3.09 -3.93
N VAL A 25 3.81 2.79 -3.46
CA VAL A 25 4.70 1.81 -4.05
C VAL A 25 4.94 0.74 -3.01
N ILE A 26 4.48 -0.48 -3.28
CA ILE A 26 4.55 -1.61 -2.36
C ILE A 26 5.49 -2.65 -2.95
N LYS A 27 6.47 -3.07 -2.17
CA LYS A 27 7.45 -4.07 -2.59
C LYS A 27 7.32 -5.33 -1.77
N THR A 28 7.35 -6.46 -2.45
CA THR A 28 7.58 -7.77 -1.85
C THR A 28 8.95 -8.28 -2.30
N LYS A 29 9.33 -9.47 -1.88
CA LYS A 29 10.59 -10.07 -2.29
C LYS A 29 10.72 -10.18 -3.82
N ASP A 30 9.62 -10.53 -4.49
CA ASP A 30 9.64 -10.85 -5.91
C ASP A 30 8.96 -9.82 -6.80
N ASP A 31 8.09 -8.95 -6.21
CA ASP A 31 7.22 -8.07 -6.98
C ASP A 31 7.24 -6.64 -6.45
N LYS A 32 6.79 -5.74 -7.33
CA LYS A 32 6.61 -4.34 -7.02
C LYS A 32 5.26 -3.89 -7.56
N TYR A 33 4.46 -3.28 -6.70
CA TYR A 33 3.11 -2.86 -7.05
C TYR A 33 2.97 -1.35 -6.94
N TYR A 34 2.19 -0.77 -7.83
CA TYR A 34 1.78 0.64 -7.78
C TYR A 34 0.29 0.70 -7.52
N CYS A 35 -0.12 1.53 -6.57
CA CYS A 35 -1.52 1.74 -6.25
C CYS A 35 -1.82 3.23 -6.24
N TYR A 36 -2.75 3.65 -7.08
CA TYR A 36 -3.15 5.06 -7.21
C TYR A 36 -4.42 5.39 -6.44
N ASP A 37 -5.03 4.38 -5.83
CA ASP A 37 -6.20 4.50 -4.98
C ASP A 37 -5.83 4.19 -3.54
N GLY A 38 -6.79 4.32 -2.63
CA GLY A 38 -6.57 4.00 -1.23
C GLY A 38 -6.26 2.52 -1.01
N LEU A 39 -5.52 2.24 0.03
CA LEU A 39 -5.29 0.88 0.50
C LEU A 39 -6.23 0.55 1.64
N TYR A 40 -6.57 -0.72 1.75
CA TYR A 40 -7.35 -1.28 2.85
C TYR A 40 -6.52 -2.31 3.59
N TYR A 41 -6.77 -2.47 4.88
CA TYR A 41 -6.05 -3.47 5.66
C TYR A 41 -6.93 -4.06 6.76
N ASP A 42 -6.55 -5.23 7.20
CA ASP A 42 -7.07 -5.86 8.41
C ASP A 42 -5.89 -6.31 9.28
N ASP A 43 -6.14 -7.17 10.27
CA ASP A 43 -5.09 -7.62 11.19
C ASP A 43 -4.05 -8.52 10.51
N ASN A 44 -4.37 -9.11 9.37
CA ASN A 44 -3.55 -10.13 8.73
C ASN A 44 -2.93 -9.67 7.42
N HIS A 45 -3.59 -8.81 6.67
CA HIS A 45 -3.14 -8.46 5.32
C HIS A 45 -3.61 -7.10 4.85
N VAL A 46 -3.03 -6.68 3.72
CA VAL A 46 -3.33 -5.44 3.02
C VAL A 46 -3.97 -5.79 1.69
N GLU A 47 -5.02 -5.08 1.31
CA GLU A 47 -5.72 -5.27 0.03
C GLU A 47 -5.78 -3.97 -0.77
N PHE A 48 -5.58 -4.09 -2.08
CA PHE A 48 -5.66 -2.94 -2.98
C PHE A 48 -5.83 -3.41 -4.43
N TYR A 49 -6.16 -2.46 -5.30
CA TYR A 49 -6.11 -2.66 -6.75
C TYR A 49 -4.84 -2.00 -7.27
N ASP A 50 -4.06 -2.73 -8.05
CA ASP A 50 -2.82 -2.23 -8.62
C ASP A 50 -3.08 -1.40 -9.89
N ASP A 51 -2.02 -0.99 -10.57
CA ASP A 51 -2.10 -0.17 -11.79
C ASP A 51 -2.63 -0.94 -13.01
N TYR A 52 -2.72 -2.27 -12.92
CA TYR A 52 -3.37 -3.13 -13.92
C TYR A 52 -4.82 -3.45 -13.57
N ASP A 53 -5.33 -2.85 -12.51
CA ASP A 53 -6.68 -3.07 -12.00
C ASP A 53 -6.91 -4.49 -11.48
N ASP A 54 -5.84 -5.15 -11.07
CA ASP A 54 -5.90 -6.45 -10.41
C ASP A 54 -6.02 -6.28 -8.89
N LYS A 55 -6.87 -7.08 -8.28
CA LYS A 55 -7.00 -7.08 -6.83
C LYS A 55 -5.82 -7.85 -6.21
N ILE A 56 -5.06 -7.16 -5.37
CA ILE A 56 -3.88 -7.70 -4.71
C ILE A 56 -4.16 -7.80 -3.21
N SER A 57 -3.75 -8.91 -2.62
CA SER A 57 -3.84 -9.13 -1.18
C SER A 57 -2.47 -9.63 -0.71
N LEU A 58 -1.87 -8.93 0.25
CA LEU A 58 -0.53 -9.23 0.74
C LEU A 58 -0.53 -9.35 2.25
N TYR A 59 0.10 -10.39 2.77
CA TYR A 59 0.37 -10.50 4.20
C TYR A 59 1.45 -9.50 4.59
N TYR A 60 1.39 -8.98 5.82
CA TYR A 60 2.38 -8.02 6.31
C TYR A 60 3.81 -8.56 6.24
N GLU A 61 3.98 -9.84 6.52
CA GLU A 61 5.30 -10.50 6.49
C GLU A 61 5.91 -10.56 5.09
N ASP A 62 5.09 -10.47 4.04
CA ASP A 62 5.58 -10.51 2.66
C ASP A 62 5.94 -9.12 2.14
N ILE A 63 5.56 -8.07 2.84
CA ILE A 63 5.87 -6.69 2.45
C ILE A 63 7.26 -6.34 2.96
N VAL A 64 8.18 -6.02 2.03
CA VAL A 64 9.54 -5.61 2.36
C VAL A 64 9.73 -4.11 2.28
N GLY A 65 8.80 -3.40 1.64
CA GLY A 65 8.83 -1.95 1.57
C GLY A 65 7.46 -1.39 1.17
N ILE A 66 7.14 -0.24 1.70
CA ILE A 66 5.96 0.53 1.32
C ILE A 66 6.31 2.01 1.46
N ARG A 67 5.96 2.80 0.45
CA ARG A 67 6.16 4.24 0.51
C ARG A 67 5.07 4.97 -0.24
N ILE A 68 4.92 6.24 0.11
CA ILE A 68 4.03 7.19 -0.55
C ILE A 68 4.90 8.07 -1.43
N GLY A 69 4.50 8.24 -2.68
CA GLY A 69 5.20 9.11 -3.62
C GLY A 69 4.24 10.00 -4.39
N ASN A 70 4.80 10.94 -5.12
CA ASN A 70 4.02 11.79 -6.01
C ASN A 70 3.50 10.96 -7.18
N ARG A 71 2.28 11.23 -7.55
CA ARG A 71 1.57 10.51 -8.61
C ARG A 71 2.04 10.80 -10.04
#